data_a29f1f846eeeebdbad735301252c406e
#
_entry.id   a29f1f846eeeebdbad735301252c406e
#
_cell.length_a   1.000
_cell.length_b   1.000
_cell.length_c   1.000
_cell.angle_alpha   90.00
_cell.angle_beta   90.00
_cell.angle_gamma   90.00
#
_symmetry.space_group_name_H-M   'P 1'
#
loop_
_entity.id
_entity.type
_entity.pdbx_description
1 polymer ?
#
loop_
_entity_poly.entity_id
_entity_poly.type
_entity_poly.pdbx_seq_one_letter_code
_entity_poly.pdbx_strand_id
1 'polypeptide(L)'
;DTDRSRGLGDVYKRQPVFRAEKHNTKRHLNEYTSLDFEMGYIDSFEEIMAMETGFLQYAMNLLKTEYAKEVQILKLEIPDVSKIPAVRFDVAKELVSQKYNRKIRNPFDLEPEEEALIGQYFKEEYGSDFVFVTHYPSKKRPFYAMDDPEDARFTLSFDLLFKGLEITTGGQRIHD
;
A
#
# COMPACT_ATOMS: atom_id res chain seq x y z
N ASP A 1 17.83 3.28 -19.17
CA ASP A 1 18.96 2.81 -18.36
C ASP A 1 18.42 2.13 -17.14
N THR A 2 18.41 0.82 -17.17
CA THR A 2 18.15 0.02 -15.98
C THR A 2 19.40 0.07 -15.13
N ASP A 3 19.44 0.95 -14.16
CA ASP A 3 20.47 0.95 -13.15
C ASP A 3 20.31 -0.33 -12.32
N ARG A 4 21.03 -1.37 -12.74
CA ARG A 4 21.07 -2.62 -11.97
C ARG A 4 22.05 -2.37 -10.84
N SER A 5 21.54 -2.10 -9.65
CA SER A 5 22.35 -2.16 -8.45
C SER A 5 23.09 -3.51 -8.43
N ARG A 6 24.43 -3.43 -8.50
CA ARG A 6 25.31 -4.60 -8.39
C ARG A 6 25.77 -4.70 -6.94
N GLY A 7 24.86 -5.08 -6.06
CA GLY A 7 25.26 -5.24 -4.67
C GLY A 7 24.07 -5.18 -3.71
N LEU A 8 24.37 -5.37 -2.45
CA LEU A 8 23.46 -5.16 -1.34
C LEU A 8 23.26 -3.64 -1.19
N GLY A 9 22.02 -3.17 -1.33
CA GLY A 9 21.68 -1.75 -1.23
C GLY A 9 20.31 -1.46 -1.76
N ASP A 10 19.97 -0.19 -1.82
CA ASP A 10 18.67 0.27 -2.26
C ASP A 10 18.56 0.28 -3.78
N VAL A 11 17.44 -0.15 -4.32
CA VAL A 11 17.15 -0.14 -5.74
C VAL A 11 15.87 0.65 -5.98
N TYR A 12 15.94 1.57 -6.92
CA TYR A 12 14.82 2.37 -7.38
C TYR A 12 14.61 2.16 -8.88
N LYS A 13 13.36 1.94 -9.28
CA LYS A 13 12.98 1.77 -10.69
C LYS A 13 11.71 2.56 -11.00
N ARG A 14 11.72 3.22 -12.15
CA ARG A 14 10.54 3.79 -12.79
C ARG A 14 10.45 3.27 -14.21
N GLN A 15 9.47 2.42 -14.50
CA GLN A 15 9.34 1.77 -15.80
C GLN A 15 7.88 1.56 -16.19
N PRO A 16 7.57 1.49 -17.51
CA PRO A 16 6.26 1.06 -17.95
C PRO A 16 6.05 -0.42 -17.60
N VAL A 17 4.87 -0.73 -17.12
CA VAL A 17 4.43 -2.09 -16.81
C VAL A 17 3.24 -2.43 -17.69
N PHE A 18 3.27 -3.62 -18.26
CA PHE A 18 2.21 -4.16 -19.09
C PHE A 18 1.60 -5.38 -18.41
N ARG A 19 0.28 -5.39 -18.26
CA ARG A 19 -0.48 -6.49 -17.67
C ARG A 19 -1.61 -6.93 -18.60
N ALA A 20 -1.74 -8.24 -18.82
CA ALA A 20 -2.86 -8.81 -19.57
C ALA A 20 -4.09 -8.94 -18.65
N GLU A 21 -4.66 -7.83 -18.23
CA GLU A 21 -5.84 -7.82 -17.41
C GLU A 21 -7.07 -8.25 -18.21
N LYS A 22 -7.87 -9.16 -17.64
CA LYS A 22 -9.11 -9.64 -18.25
C LYS A 22 -10.27 -8.66 -18.14
N HIS A 23 -10.12 -7.63 -17.28
CA HIS A 23 -11.16 -6.68 -16.95
C HIS A 23 -10.71 -5.26 -17.26
N ASN A 24 -11.59 -4.49 -17.91
CA ASN A 24 -11.40 -3.06 -18.11
C ASN A 24 -12.18 -2.29 -17.03
N THR A 25 -11.53 -2.04 -15.91
CA THR A 25 -12.13 -1.31 -14.79
C THR A 25 -11.24 -0.13 -14.41
N LYS A 26 -11.76 0.82 -13.63
CA LYS A 26 -10.95 1.94 -13.11
C LYS A 26 -9.79 1.51 -12.22
N ARG A 27 -9.78 0.26 -11.75
CA ARG A 27 -8.75 -0.32 -10.87
C ARG A 27 -7.67 -1.11 -11.62
N HIS A 28 -7.92 -1.52 -12.87
CA HIS A 28 -7.06 -2.41 -13.63
C HIS A 28 -6.67 -1.73 -14.94
N LEU A 29 -5.44 -1.27 -15.00
CA LEU A 29 -4.84 -0.71 -16.21
C LEU A 29 -3.93 -1.75 -16.85
N ASN A 30 -4.04 -1.89 -18.18
CA ASN A 30 -3.19 -2.81 -18.93
C ASN A 30 -1.78 -2.25 -19.16
N GLU A 31 -1.62 -0.94 -19.02
CA GLU A 31 -0.35 -0.22 -19.10
C GLU A 31 -0.32 0.91 -18.09
N TYR A 32 0.74 0.99 -17.30
CA TYR A 32 0.98 2.07 -16.36
C TYR A 32 2.47 2.22 -16.07
N THR A 33 2.88 3.35 -15.50
CA THR A 33 4.23 3.54 -15.00
C THR A 33 4.29 3.13 -13.54
N SER A 34 5.10 2.11 -13.24
CA SER A 34 5.37 1.67 -11.87
C SER A 34 6.52 2.47 -11.27
N LEU A 35 6.43 2.70 -9.98
CA LEU A 35 7.50 3.21 -9.15
C LEU A 35 7.82 2.14 -8.10
N ASP A 36 8.98 1.51 -8.25
CA ASP A 36 9.39 0.42 -7.39
C ASP A 36 10.66 0.82 -6.65
N PHE A 37 10.77 0.42 -5.39
CA PHE A 37 12.02 0.50 -4.64
C PHE A 37 12.22 -0.74 -3.78
N GLU A 38 13.48 -1.08 -3.54
CA GLU A 38 13.89 -2.19 -2.68
C GLU A 38 14.97 -1.66 -1.73
N MET A 39 14.87 -2.03 -0.46
CA MET A 39 15.83 -1.67 0.58
C MET A 39 16.53 -2.92 1.08
N GLY A 40 17.86 -2.84 1.22
CA GLY A 40 18.64 -3.84 1.91
C GLY A 40 18.90 -3.44 3.37
N TYR A 41 19.38 -4.41 4.17
CA TYR A 41 19.77 -4.20 5.58
C TYR A 41 18.66 -3.65 6.48
N ILE A 42 17.43 -4.02 6.23
CA ILE A 42 16.29 -3.65 7.06
C ILE A 42 16.18 -4.61 8.27
N ASP A 43 15.80 -4.09 9.41
CA ASP A 43 15.46 -4.89 10.59
C ASP A 43 13.99 -5.36 10.54
N SER A 44 13.12 -4.57 9.89
CA SER A 44 11.71 -4.91 9.76
C SER A 44 11.07 -4.28 8.51
N PHE A 45 9.92 -4.81 8.09
CA PHE A 45 9.17 -4.26 6.96
C PHE A 45 8.53 -2.91 7.25
N GLU A 46 8.41 -2.51 8.50
CA GLU A 46 7.94 -1.19 8.91
C GLU A 46 8.89 -0.07 8.44
N GLU A 47 10.18 -0.37 8.24
CA GLU A 47 11.11 0.60 7.66
C GLU A 47 10.77 0.93 6.22
N ILE A 48 10.26 -0.05 5.46
CA ILE A 48 9.76 0.16 4.09
C ILE A 48 8.52 1.05 4.12
N MET A 49 7.60 0.81 5.04
CA MET A 49 6.41 1.65 5.25
C MET A 49 6.80 3.09 5.65
N ALA A 50 7.83 3.23 6.49
CA ALA A 50 8.35 4.55 6.88
C ALA A 50 8.99 5.28 5.69
N MET A 51 9.75 4.59 4.83
CA MET A 51 10.31 5.15 3.61
C MET A 51 9.19 5.62 2.66
N GLU A 52 8.17 4.80 2.44
CA GLU A 52 7.02 5.15 1.61
C GLU A 52 6.27 6.36 2.18
N THR A 53 6.06 6.40 3.49
CA THR A 53 5.46 7.56 4.17
C THR A 53 6.29 8.82 3.93
N GLY A 54 7.62 8.74 4.07
CA GLY A 54 8.54 9.85 3.79
C GLY A 54 8.49 10.31 2.33
N PHE A 55 8.41 9.39 1.40
CA PHE A 55 8.21 9.70 -0.02
C PHE A 55 6.90 10.46 -0.27
N LEU A 56 5.80 9.99 0.32
CA LEU A 56 4.50 10.67 0.21
C LEU A 56 4.53 12.06 0.84
N GLN A 57 5.18 12.22 2.01
CA GLN A 57 5.36 13.53 2.65
C GLN A 57 6.11 14.49 1.74
N TYR A 58 7.21 14.04 1.14
CA TYR A 58 7.97 14.83 0.17
C TYR A 58 7.12 15.23 -1.03
N ALA A 59 6.42 14.25 -1.64
CA ALA A 59 5.57 14.49 -2.80
C ALA A 59 4.43 15.47 -2.51
N MET A 60 3.74 15.32 -1.38
CA MET A 60 2.66 16.24 -0.99
C MET A 60 3.19 17.65 -0.68
N ASN A 61 4.38 17.76 -0.09
CA ASN A 61 5.03 19.05 0.13
C ASN A 61 5.42 19.71 -1.21
N LEU A 62 5.98 18.94 -2.14
CA LEU A 62 6.33 19.43 -3.48
C LEU A 62 5.10 19.98 -4.21
N LEU A 63 3.96 19.28 -4.14
CA LEU A 63 2.70 19.75 -4.71
C LEU A 63 2.24 21.07 -4.07
N LYS A 64 2.39 21.22 -2.76
CA LYS A 64 2.00 22.46 -2.04
C LYS A 64 2.90 23.64 -2.35
N THR A 65 4.18 23.41 -2.64
CA THR A 65 5.18 24.49 -2.82
C THR A 65 5.45 24.81 -4.28
N GLU A 66 5.85 23.83 -5.07
CA GLU A 66 6.29 24.04 -6.44
C GLU A 66 5.15 23.98 -7.46
N TYR A 67 4.07 23.22 -7.15
CA TYR A 67 2.92 23.02 -8.03
C TYR A 67 1.62 23.64 -7.48
N ALA A 68 1.74 24.62 -6.58
CA ALA A 68 0.58 25.26 -5.93
C ALA A 68 -0.43 25.82 -6.93
N LYS A 69 0.05 26.34 -8.08
CA LYS A 69 -0.80 26.89 -9.14
C LYS A 69 -1.63 25.79 -9.81
N GLU A 70 -1.01 24.68 -10.14
CA GLU A 70 -1.66 23.51 -10.76
C GLU A 70 -2.66 22.87 -9.79
N VAL A 71 -2.30 22.74 -8.52
CA VAL A 71 -3.19 22.28 -7.45
C VAL A 71 -4.44 23.18 -7.36
N GLN A 72 -4.28 24.50 -7.43
CA GLN A 72 -5.40 25.43 -7.40
C GLN A 72 -6.28 25.33 -8.66
N ILE A 73 -5.68 25.25 -9.86
CA ILE A 73 -6.42 25.11 -11.14
C ILE A 73 -7.25 23.81 -11.13
N LEU A 74 -6.67 22.71 -10.67
CA LEU A 74 -7.30 21.39 -10.63
C LEU A 74 -8.21 21.23 -9.40
N LYS A 75 -8.25 22.21 -8.48
CA LYS A 75 -9.00 22.17 -7.22
C LYS A 75 -8.71 20.89 -6.41
N LEU A 76 -7.44 20.51 -6.35
CA LEU A 76 -7.02 19.32 -5.62
C LEU A 76 -6.93 19.62 -4.12
N GLU A 77 -7.48 18.73 -3.32
CA GLU A 77 -7.24 18.68 -1.89
C GLU A 77 -6.02 17.79 -1.63
N ILE A 78 -4.94 18.40 -1.11
CA ILE A 78 -3.73 17.65 -0.76
C ILE A 78 -3.97 16.95 0.57
N PRO A 79 -3.94 15.61 0.62
CA PRO A 79 -4.18 14.87 1.85
C PRO A 79 -3.07 15.10 2.88
N ASP A 80 -3.42 14.96 4.15
CA ASP A 80 -2.44 14.92 5.23
C ASP A 80 -1.78 13.54 5.29
N VAL A 81 -0.46 13.54 5.23
CA VAL A 81 0.40 12.35 5.31
C VAL A 81 1.42 12.45 6.45
N SER A 82 1.18 13.32 7.43
CA SER A 82 2.05 13.48 8.60
C SER A 82 2.15 12.18 9.41
N LYS A 83 1.05 11.45 9.48
CA LYS A 83 0.97 10.13 10.12
C LYS A 83 -0.06 9.26 9.38
N ILE A 84 0.42 8.18 8.78
CA ILE A 84 -0.44 7.18 8.14
C ILE A 84 -0.73 6.07 9.15
N PRO A 85 -2.02 5.81 9.49
CA PRO A 85 -2.37 4.71 10.39
C PRO A 85 -2.12 3.35 9.74
N ALA A 86 -1.93 2.33 10.58
CA ALA A 86 -1.80 0.95 10.15
C ALA A 86 -2.79 0.06 10.90
N VAL A 87 -3.26 -0.99 10.24
CA VAL A 87 -4.13 -2.02 10.81
C VAL A 87 -3.74 -3.39 10.27
N ARG A 88 -3.77 -4.42 11.12
CA ARG A 88 -3.55 -5.80 10.65
C ARG A 88 -4.74 -6.27 9.82
N PHE A 89 -4.48 -7.14 8.86
CA PHE A 89 -5.49 -7.67 7.93
C PHE A 89 -6.68 -8.33 8.66
N ASP A 90 -6.41 -9.19 9.62
CA ASP A 90 -7.42 -9.88 10.41
C ASP A 90 -8.31 -8.90 11.19
N VAL A 91 -7.69 -7.89 11.84
CA VAL A 91 -8.39 -6.81 12.54
C VAL A 91 -9.23 -5.96 11.58
N ALA A 92 -8.68 -5.63 10.40
CA ALA A 92 -9.42 -4.89 9.38
C ALA A 92 -10.67 -5.64 8.89
N LYS A 93 -10.55 -6.96 8.70
CA LYS A 93 -11.68 -7.84 8.35
C LYS A 93 -12.77 -7.83 9.42
N GLU A 94 -12.35 -7.99 10.67
CA GLU A 94 -13.27 -7.98 11.80
C GLU A 94 -13.98 -6.62 11.94
N LEU A 95 -13.24 -5.52 11.82
CA LEU A 95 -13.75 -4.16 11.87
C LEU A 95 -14.84 -3.93 10.83
N VAL A 96 -14.61 -4.31 9.57
CA VAL A 96 -15.58 -4.16 8.48
C VAL A 96 -16.81 -5.02 8.75
N SER A 97 -16.61 -6.25 9.23
CA SER A 97 -17.71 -7.15 9.57
C SER A 97 -18.58 -6.58 10.68
N GLN A 98 -17.99 -6.07 11.76
CA GLN A 98 -18.71 -5.57 12.92
C GLN A 98 -19.36 -4.19 12.66
N LYS A 99 -18.59 -3.22 12.15
CA LYS A 99 -19.09 -1.84 12.01
C LYS A 99 -20.11 -1.70 10.89
N TYR A 100 -19.92 -2.42 9.77
CA TYR A 100 -20.77 -2.31 8.58
C TYR A 100 -21.69 -3.53 8.37
N ASN A 101 -21.74 -4.46 9.34
CA ASN A 101 -22.53 -5.69 9.26
C ASN A 101 -22.30 -6.47 7.96
N ARG A 102 -21.02 -6.47 7.48
CA ARG A 102 -20.66 -7.14 6.24
C ARG A 102 -20.23 -8.58 6.49
N LYS A 103 -20.84 -9.50 5.76
CA LYS A 103 -20.44 -10.91 5.79
C LYS A 103 -19.09 -11.07 5.07
N ILE A 104 -18.09 -11.59 5.77
CA ILE A 104 -16.82 -11.98 5.17
C ILE A 104 -17.04 -13.16 4.22
N ARG A 105 -16.78 -12.96 2.93
CA ARG A 105 -16.90 -13.98 1.88
C ARG A 105 -15.57 -14.64 1.58
N ASN A 106 -14.51 -13.82 1.48
CA ASN A 106 -13.16 -14.27 1.26
C ASN A 106 -12.30 -13.98 2.50
N PRO A 107 -11.93 -14.99 3.31
CA PRO A 107 -11.13 -14.78 4.52
C PRO A 107 -9.64 -14.54 4.25
N PHE A 108 -9.19 -14.68 3.01
CA PHE A 108 -7.76 -14.59 2.65
C PHE A 108 -7.40 -13.32 1.88
N ASP A 109 -8.38 -12.51 1.49
CA ASP A 109 -8.15 -11.33 0.68
C ASP A 109 -9.16 -10.23 1.00
N LEU A 110 -8.84 -8.97 0.70
CA LEU A 110 -9.79 -7.88 0.74
C LEU A 110 -10.57 -7.81 -0.57
N GLU A 111 -11.89 -7.78 -0.47
CA GLU A 111 -12.72 -7.44 -1.61
C GLU A 111 -12.71 -5.91 -1.81
N PRO A 112 -12.89 -5.40 -3.05
CA PRO A 112 -12.89 -3.96 -3.33
C PRO A 112 -13.81 -3.13 -2.45
N GLU A 113 -14.95 -3.70 -2.06
CA GLU A 113 -15.89 -3.05 -1.16
C GLU A 113 -15.37 -2.99 0.28
N GLU A 114 -14.62 -4.00 0.72
CA GLU A 114 -14.00 -4.01 2.05
C GLU A 114 -12.89 -2.96 2.13
N GLU A 115 -12.07 -2.83 1.08
CA GLU A 115 -11.05 -1.76 1.01
C GLU A 115 -11.70 -0.37 1.09
N ALA A 116 -12.81 -0.16 0.37
CA ALA A 116 -13.56 1.10 0.41
C ALA A 116 -14.09 1.39 1.82
N LEU A 117 -14.63 0.39 2.52
CA LEU A 117 -15.13 0.52 3.88
C LEU A 117 -14.01 0.77 4.90
N ILE A 118 -12.84 0.13 4.73
CA ILE A 118 -11.65 0.41 5.54
C ILE A 118 -11.20 1.86 5.33
N GLY A 119 -11.09 2.32 4.09
CA GLY A 119 -10.76 3.70 3.77
C GLY A 119 -11.73 4.70 4.39
N GLN A 120 -13.03 4.43 4.30
CA GLN A 120 -14.07 5.24 4.92
C GLN A 120 -13.90 5.30 6.44
N TYR A 121 -13.71 4.16 7.10
CA TYR A 121 -13.49 4.07 8.53
C TYR A 121 -12.32 4.94 9.00
N PHE A 122 -11.15 4.79 8.34
CA PHE A 122 -9.96 5.55 8.74
C PHE A 122 -10.10 7.04 8.44
N LYS A 123 -10.87 7.42 7.42
CA LYS A 123 -11.22 8.82 7.18
C LYS A 123 -12.11 9.39 8.27
N GLU A 124 -13.14 8.65 8.68
CA GLU A 124 -14.10 9.09 9.70
C GLU A 124 -13.46 9.17 11.10
N GLU A 125 -12.73 8.16 11.51
CA GLU A 125 -12.21 8.04 12.88
C GLU A 125 -10.84 8.71 13.09
N TYR A 126 -10.00 8.75 12.05
CA TYR A 126 -8.63 9.26 12.15
C TYR A 126 -8.35 10.47 11.26
N GLY A 127 -9.30 10.89 10.43
CA GLY A 127 -9.12 11.97 9.46
C GLY A 127 -8.15 11.63 8.33
N SER A 128 -7.67 10.38 8.23
CA SER A 128 -6.67 9.97 7.26
C SER A 128 -7.30 9.46 5.97
N ASP A 129 -6.80 9.96 4.83
CA ASP A 129 -7.14 9.42 3.51
C ASP A 129 -6.33 8.15 3.17
N PHE A 130 -5.28 7.85 3.96
CA PHE A 130 -4.41 6.71 3.78
C PHE A 130 -4.50 5.75 4.96
N VAL A 131 -4.30 4.46 4.69
CA VAL A 131 -4.14 3.43 5.72
C VAL A 131 -3.29 2.29 5.19
N PHE A 132 -2.31 1.84 5.97
CA PHE A 132 -1.61 0.58 5.73
C PHE A 132 -2.44 -0.58 6.28
N VAL A 133 -2.69 -1.58 5.44
CA VAL A 133 -3.17 -2.89 5.89
C VAL A 133 -2.00 -3.85 5.87
N THR A 134 -1.68 -4.43 7.01
CA THR A 134 -0.48 -5.24 7.21
C THR A 134 -0.81 -6.71 7.47
N HIS A 135 0.20 -7.58 7.39
CA HIS A 135 0.09 -9.01 7.72
C HIS A 135 -1.00 -9.72 6.91
N TYR A 136 -0.84 -9.69 5.60
CA TYR A 136 -1.75 -10.44 4.73
C TYR A 136 -1.54 -11.95 4.85
N PRO A 137 -2.57 -12.76 4.62
CA PRO A 137 -2.46 -14.22 4.66
C PRO A 137 -1.41 -14.76 3.67
N SER A 138 -0.54 -15.66 4.14
CA SER A 138 0.55 -16.28 3.35
C SER A 138 0.05 -16.92 2.05
N LYS A 139 -1.18 -17.46 2.05
CA LYS A 139 -1.80 -18.07 0.86
C LYS A 139 -2.04 -17.09 -0.29
N LYS A 140 -2.02 -15.79 -0.03
CA LYS A 140 -2.30 -14.74 -1.02
C LYS A 140 -1.06 -14.01 -1.48
N ARG A 141 0.03 -14.13 -0.76
CA ARG A 141 1.28 -13.44 -1.10
C ARG A 141 2.18 -14.32 -1.98
N PRO A 142 3.08 -13.70 -2.76
CA PRO A 142 4.06 -14.44 -3.55
C PRO A 142 4.94 -15.32 -2.66
N PHE A 143 5.47 -16.40 -3.23
CA PHE A 143 6.29 -17.39 -2.52
C PHE A 143 7.55 -16.81 -1.85
N TYR A 144 8.00 -15.64 -2.28
CA TYR A 144 9.17 -14.95 -1.74
C TYR A 144 8.83 -14.03 -0.56
N ALA A 145 7.57 -13.81 -0.24
CA ALA A 145 7.18 -13.03 0.92
C ALA A 145 7.51 -13.80 2.20
N MET A 146 8.15 -13.13 3.16
CA MET A 146 8.52 -13.74 4.43
C MET A 146 7.28 -13.94 5.30
N ASP A 147 7.11 -15.16 5.80
CA ASP A 147 6.07 -15.42 6.79
C ASP A 147 6.40 -14.73 8.11
N ASP A 148 5.35 -14.33 8.84
CA ASP A 148 5.48 -13.77 10.18
C ASP A 148 6.03 -14.86 11.12
N PRO A 149 7.19 -14.65 11.76
CA PRO A 149 7.77 -15.63 12.69
C PRO A 149 6.88 -15.97 13.88
N GLU A 150 5.97 -15.07 14.27
CA GLU A 150 5.04 -15.27 15.36
C GLU A 150 3.78 -16.04 14.92
N ASP A 151 3.38 -15.88 13.67
CA ASP A 151 2.22 -16.56 13.10
C ASP A 151 2.37 -16.78 11.58
N ALA A 152 2.89 -17.92 11.18
CA ALA A 152 3.13 -18.28 9.78
C ALA A 152 1.87 -18.37 8.89
N ARG A 153 0.68 -18.12 9.43
CA ARG A 153 -0.54 -17.92 8.61
C ARG A 153 -0.52 -16.60 7.86
N PHE A 154 0.30 -15.65 8.33
CA PHE A 154 0.45 -14.30 7.80
C PHE A 154 1.86 -14.05 7.29
N THR A 155 2.04 -13.00 6.53
CA THR A 155 3.34 -12.54 6.02
C THR A 155 3.70 -11.16 6.57
N LEU A 156 4.98 -10.84 6.59
CA LEU A 156 5.50 -9.51 6.87
C LEU A 156 5.32 -8.63 5.63
N SER A 157 4.07 -8.37 5.28
CA SER A 157 3.68 -7.61 4.09
C SER A 157 2.61 -6.58 4.40
N PHE A 158 2.44 -5.64 3.50
CA PHE A 158 1.43 -4.58 3.60
C PHE A 158 0.90 -4.19 2.22
N ASP A 159 -0.29 -3.59 2.22
CA ASP A 159 -0.80 -2.78 1.13
C ASP A 159 -1.11 -1.39 1.69
N LEU A 160 -0.84 -0.34 0.90
CA LEU A 160 -1.26 1.01 1.20
C LEU A 160 -2.54 1.33 0.44
N LEU A 161 -3.59 1.66 1.17
CA LEU A 161 -4.84 2.13 0.60
C LEU A 161 -4.90 3.65 0.62
N PHE A 162 -5.29 4.25 -0.49
CA PHE A 162 -5.64 5.67 -0.60
C PHE A 162 -7.12 5.81 -0.95
N LYS A 163 -7.90 6.40 -0.04
CA LYS A 163 -9.37 6.51 -0.17
C LYS A 163 -10.05 5.19 -0.51
N GLY A 164 -9.56 4.09 0.11
CA GLY A 164 -10.09 2.75 -0.09
C GLY A 164 -9.70 2.09 -1.40
N LEU A 165 -8.65 2.54 -2.05
CA LEU A 165 -8.05 1.92 -3.23
C LEU A 165 -6.59 1.56 -2.94
N GLU A 166 -6.21 0.31 -3.16
CA GLU A 166 -4.81 -0.10 -3.11
C GLU A 166 -3.99 0.67 -4.15
N ILE A 167 -2.92 1.33 -3.69
CA ILE A 167 -2.00 2.08 -4.53
C ILE A 167 -0.58 1.50 -4.50
N THR A 168 -0.24 0.78 -3.45
CA THR A 168 1.07 0.13 -3.29
C THR A 168 0.91 -1.19 -2.56
N THR A 169 1.74 -2.14 -2.91
CA THR A 169 1.94 -3.39 -2.16
C THR A 169 3.42 -3.56 -1.86
N GLY A 170 3.74 -4.02 -0.67
CA GLY A 170 5.12 -4.21 -0.22
C GLY A 170 5.25 -5.30 0.84
N GLY A 171 6.50 -5.57 1.23
CA GLY A 171 6.78 -6.52 2.29
C GLY A 171 8.24 -6.94 2.34
N GLN A 172 8.58 -7.67 3.37
CA GLN A 172 9.88 -8.28 3.55
C GLN A 172 9.97 -9.56 2.75
N ARG A 173 11.10 -9.77 2.07
CA ARG A 173 11.37 -11.03 1.35
C ARG A 173 12.09 -12.01 2.27
N ILE A 174 11.93 -13.30 2.00
CA ILE A 174 12.72 -14.36 2.62
C ILE A 174 14.20 -14.08 2.32
N HIS A 175 15.05 -14.17 3.35
CA HIS A 175 16.48 -13.86 3.26
C HIS A 175 17.38 -14.95 3.83
N ASP A 176 16.83 -16.11 4.23
CA ASP A 176 17.55 -17.30 4.72
C ASP A 176 17.83 -18.30 3.59
#